data_c3ae63f1a87f81f6e4137413b7dab8f0
#
_entry.id   c3ae63f1a87f81f6e4137413b7dab8f0
#
_cell.length_a   1.000
_cell.length_b   1.000
_cell.length_c   1.000
_cell.angle_alpha   90.00
_cell.angle_beta   90.00
_cell.angle_gamma   90.00
#
_symmetry.space_group_name_H-M   'P 1'
#
loop_
_entity.id
_entity.type
_entity.pdbx_description
1 polymer ?
#
loop_
_entity_poly.entity_id
_entity_poly.type
_entity_poly.pdbx_seq_one_letter_code
_entity_poly.pdbx_strand_id
1 'polypeptide(L)'
;MLPKRSNVLFCRSLSITIACGAVVMLLLFSACSGRHKDMGDAITERDSLPVMDTKGVMTLISDSGVTRYRINTEEWLVFDRKNPPYWAFEKGVYLEKFDSVFNVEASVKADTAYYYEKQKLWKLMSNVDIQNLKGERFETDLLYWDQNKHTIYSDQFIRIEQPDRIITGHG
;
A
#
# COMPACT_ATOMS: atom_id res chain seq x y z
N MET A 1 -62.96 23.95 64.48
CA MET A 1 -61.51 24.07 64.58
C MET A 1 -60.90 22.72 64.08
N LEU A 2 -60.42 22.67 62.90
CA LEU A 2 -59.80 21.46 62.33
C LEU A 2 -58.36 21.77 61.88
N PRO A 3 -57.36 20.96 62.17
CA PRO A 3 -55.99 21.29 61.91
C PRO A 3 -55.59 20.91 60.48
N LYS A 4 -54.92 21.84 59.85
CA LYS A 4 -54.29 21.82 58.56
C LYS A 4 -53.04 20.90 58.57
N ARG A 5 -53.17 19.61 58.18
CA ARG A 5 -52.08 18.59 58.25
C ARG A 5 -51.76 17.91 56.93
N SER A 6 -52.03 18.51 55.79
CA SER A 6 -51.79 17.82 54.51
C SER A 6 -50.64 18.36 53.60
N ASN A 7 -50.07 19.54 53.92
CA ASN A 7 -49.09 20.16 53.05
C ASN A 7 -47.63 19.77 53.33
N VAL A 8 -47.29 19.17 54.45
CA VAL A 8 -45.91 18.83 54.80
C VAL A 8 -45.44 17.52 54.16
N LEU A 9 -46.36 16.57 54.02
CA LEU A 9 -46.05 15.28 53.38
C LEU A 9 -45.82 15.41 51.84
N PHE A 10 -46.60 16.30 51.23
CA PHE A 10 -46.46 16.53 49.76
C PHE A 10 -45.16 17.25 49.42
N CYS A 11 -44.70 18.18 50.27
CA CYS A 11 -43.44 18.91 50.06
C CYS A 11 -42.21 18.01 50.26
N ARG A 12 -42.26 17.03 51.18
CA ARG A 12 -41.17 16.06 51.41
C ARG A 12 -41.03 15.06 50.25
N SER A 13 -42.16 14.62 49.70
CA SER A 13 -42.15 13.70 48.52
C SER A 13 -41.55 14.38 47.29
N LEU A 14 -41.93 15.64 47.02
CA LEU A 14 -41.42 16.41 45.88
C LEU A 14 -39.92 16.68 46.00
N SER A 15 -39.40 16.97 47.18
CA SER A 15 -37.97 17.21 47.44
C SER A 15 -37.14 15.94 47.22
N ILE A 16 -37.65 14.75 47.57
CA ILE A 16 -36.97 13.48 47.39
C ILE A 16 -36.89 13.11 45.89
N THR A 17 -37.96 13.35 45.12
CA THR A 17 -37.94 13.07 43.66
C THR A 17 -37.01 13.99 42.92
N ILE A 18 -36.90 15.26 43.27
CA ILE A 18 -35.95 16.23 42.69
C ILE A 18 -34.52 15.84 43.04
N ALA A 19 -34.26 15.46 44.30
CA ALA A 19 -32.92 15.01 44.70
C ALA A 19 -32.49 13.72 43.99
N CYS A 20 -33.39 12.76 43.81
CA CYS A 20 -33.12 11.51 43.08
C CYS A 20 -32.85 11.78 41.61
N GLY A 21 -33.60 12.68 40.95
CA GLY A 21 -33.37 13.11 39.58
C GLY A 21 -32.02 13.78 39.36
N ALA A 22 -31.62 14.65 40.33
CA ALA A 22 -30.32 15.32 40.27
C ALA A 22 -29.13 14.32 40.40
N VAL A 23 -29.24 13.32 41.26
CA VAL A 23 -28.24 12.27 41.45
C VAL A 23 -28.11 11.40 40.19
N VAL A 24 -29.22 11.01 39.58
CA VAL A 24 -29.20 10.24 38.30
C VAL A 24 -28.57 11.06 37.19
N MET A 25 -28.87 12.34 37.10
CA MET A 25 -28.27 13.23 36.09
C MET A 25 -26.76 13.43 36.31
N LEU A 26 -26.29 13.52 37.54
CA LEU A 26 -24.89 13.59 37.91
C LEU A 26 -24.12 12.28 37.53
N LEU A 27 -24.76 11.11 37.69
CA LEU A 27 -24.18 9.83 37.34
C LEU A 27 -24.05 9.65 35.82
N LEU A 28 -24.94 10.27 35.03
CA LEU A 28 -24.85 10.24 33.58
C LEU A 28 -23.69 11.09 33.01
N PHE A 29 -23.27 12.13 33.72
CA PHE A 29 -22.11 12.93 33.32
C PHE A 29 -20.77 12.29 33.67
N SER A 30 -20.69 11.32 34.56
CA SER A 30 -19.45 10.61 34.90
C SER A 30 -19.11 9.45 33.94
N ALA A 31 -20.01 9.08 33.01
CA ALA A 31 -19.77 7.98 32.05
C ALA A 31 -18.83 8.34 30.89
N CYS A 32 -18.37 9.59 30.76
CA CYS A 32 -17.50 10.05 29.70
C CYS A 32 -16.02 10.14 30.12
N SER A 33 -15.55 9.23 30.98
CA SER A 33 -14.13 9.00 31.20
C SER A 33 -13.62 8.06 30.13
N GLY A 34 -13.45 8.59 28.93
CA GLY A 34 -12.72 7.92 27.85
C GLY A 34 -11.33 7.56 28.37
N ARG A 35 -11.08 6.28 28.61
CA ARG A 35 -9.72 5.77 28.71
C ARG A 35 -8.96 6.30 27.50
N HIS A 36 -8.05 7.25 27.70
CA HIS A 36 -7.00 7.51 26.72
C HIS A 36 -6.31 6.17 26.53
N LYS A 37 -6.64 5.47 25.42
CA LYS A 37 -5.70 4.48 24.90
C LYS A 37 -4.43 5.29 24.65
N ASP A 38 -3.32 4.86 25.26
CA ASP A 38 -2.01 5.27 24.84
C ASP A 38 -1.98 5.09 23.32
N MET A 39 -2.23 6.17 22.60
CA MET A 39 -1.93 6.25 21.20
C MET A 39 -0.41 6.34 21.20
N GLY A 40 0.23 5.21 20.87
CA GLY A 40 1.68 5.13 20.78
C GLY A 40 2.24 6.38 20.10
N ASP A 41 3.49 6.68 20.43
CA ASP A 41 4.19 7.90 20.01
C ASP A 41 3.74 8.33 18.61
N ALA A 42 3.27 9.57 18.50
CA ALA A 42 2.82 10.11 17.23
C ALA A 42 3.94 9.90 16.21
N ILE A 43 3.65 9.15 15.14
CA ILE A 43 4.61 8.92 14.06
C ILE A 43 5.00 10.29 13.53
N THR A 44 6.17 10.77 13.94
CA THR A 44 6.66 12.12 13.70
C THR A 44 7.09 12.28 12.23
N GLU A 45 7.38 11.16 11.56
CA GLU A 45 7.81 11.11 10.15
C GLU A 45 6.77 10.41 9.26
N ARG A 46 5.62 11.05 9.08
CA ARG A 46 4.58 10.55 8.15
C ARG A 46 5.09 10.38 6.71
N ASP A 47 6.13 11.10 6.33
CA ASP A 47 6.71 11.04 4.99
C ASP A 47 7.57 9.80 4.77
N SER A 48 7.94 9.08 5.83
CA SER A 48 8.66 7.81 5.75
C SER A 48 7.77 6.59 5.55
N LEU A 49 6.47 6.72 5.80
CA LEU A 49 5.52 5.62 5.69
C LEU A 49 4.90 5.52 4.29
N PRO A 50 4.64 4.31 3.81
CA PRO A 50 3.85 4.14 2.59
C PRO A 50 2.41 4.61 2.82
N VAL A 51 1.80 5.20 1.81
CA VAL A 51 0.37 5.55 1.81
C VAL A 51 -0.50 4.33 1.49
N MET A 52 0.09 3.31 0.89
CA MET A 52 -0.53 2.02 0.60
C MET A 52 0.47 0.90 0.90
N ASP A 53 0.02 -0.10 1.66
CA ASP A 53 0.70 -1.38 1.91
C ASP A 53 -0.31 -2.49 1.59
N THR A 54 -0.05 -3.25 0.54
CA THR A 54 -0.94 -4.33 0.09
C THR A 54 -0.14 -5.60 -0.10
N LYS A 55 -0.69 -6.72 0.37
CA LYS A 55 -0.04 -8.05 0.34
C LYS A 55 -0.77 -9.01 -0.58
N GLY A 56 -0.01 -9.91 -1.22
CA GLY A 56 -0.56 -10.92 -2.10
C GLY A 56 -1.29 -10.32 -3.30
N VAL A 57 -0.62 -9.45 -4.06
CA VAL A 57 -1.22 -8.66 -5.13
C VAL A 57 -1.08 -9.35 -6.46
N MET A 58 -2.18 -9.49 -7.17
CA MET A 58 -2.22 -9.71 -8.62
C MET A 58 -3.07 -8.60 -9.24
N THR A 59 -2.48 -7.79 -10.10
CA THR A 59 -3.17 -6.68 -10.77
C THR A 59 -2.92 -6.66 -12.26
N LEU A 60 -3.92 -6.20 -13.00
CA LEU A 60 -3.85 -5.96 -14.43
C LEU A 60 -3.80 -4.46 -14.70
N ILE A 61 -2.87 -4.03 -15.52
CA ILE A 61 -2.73 -2.65 -15.96
C ILE A 61 -3.18 -2.54 -17.40
N SER A 62 -4.18 -1.70 -17.62
CA SER A 62 -4.73 -1.44 -18.95
C SER A 62 -4.39 -0.03 -19.41
N ASP A 63 -4.11 0.10 -20.69
CA ASP A 63 -3.95 1.37 -21.38
C ASP A 63 -4.91 1.43 -22.57
N SER A 64 -5.73 2.52 -22.60
CA SER A 64 -6.69 2.73 -23.67
C SER A 64 -7.65 1.55 -23.91
N GLY A 65 -8.08 0.89 -22.82
CA GLY A 65 -8.99 -0.26 -22.87
C GLY A 65 -8.34 -1.60 -23.22
N VAL A 66 -7.03 -1.64 -23.43
CA VAL A 66 -6.28 -2.88 -23.69
C VAL A 66 -5.40 -3.21 -22.50
N THR A 67 -5.53 -4.43 -21.95
CA THR A 67 -4.65 -4.91 -20.88
C THR A 67 -3.24 -5.07 -21.43
N ARG A 68 -2.29 -4.38 -20.82
CA ARG A 68 -0.90 -4.35 -21.26
C ARG A 68 0.03 -5.12 -20.36
N TYR A 69 -0.23 -5.12 -19.04
CA TYR A 69 0.66 -5.73 -18.07
C TYR A 69 -0.12 -6.46 -16.99
N ARG A 70 0.49 -7.52 -16.44
CA ARG A 70 0.10 -8.15 -15.17
C ARG A 70 1.27 -8.06 -14.22
N ILE A 71 0.97 -7.63 -12.98
CA ILE A 71 1.94 -7.59 -11.87
C ILE A 71 1.49 -8.61 -10.84
N ASN A 72 2.39 -9.51 -10.47
CA ASN A 72 2.24 -10.41 -9.33
C ASN A 72 3.36 -10.10 -8.33
N THR A 73 3.00 -9.87 -7.08
CA THR A 73 3.95 -9.58 -6.00
C THR A 73 3.39 -9.99 -4.64
N GLU A 74 4.27 -10.34 -3.71
CA GLU A 74 3.86 -10.61 -2.33
C GLU A 74 3.55 -9.35 -1.54
N GLU A 75 4.16 -8.20 -1.91
CA GLU A 75 3.98 -6.93 -1.23
C GLU A 75 4.15 -5.77 -2.19
N TRP A 76 3.22 -4.83 -2.13
CA TRP A 76 3.26 -3.59 -2.90
C TRP A 76 3.11 -2.41 -1.97
N LEU A 77 4.16 -1.60 -1.87
CA LEU A 77 4.19 -0.37 -1.08
C LEU A 77 4.18 0.84 -2.00
N VAL A 78 3.40 1.86 -1.67
CA VAL A 78 3.36 3.13 -2.41
C VAL A 78 3.81 4.26 -1.51
N PHE A 79 4.86 4.97 -1.94
CA PHE A 79 5.44 6.13 -1.26
C PHE A 79 5.22 7.38 -2.11
N ASP A 80 4.06 8.02 -1.96
CA ASP A 80 3.67 9.22 -2.71
C ASP A 80 4.30 10.50 -2.17
N ARG A 81 4.69 10.51 -0.88
CA ARG A 81 5.28 11.66 -0.20
C ARG A 81 6.80 11.73 -0.31
N LYS A 82 7.45 10.69 -0.81
CA LYS A 82 8.88 10.70 -1.10
C LYS A 82 9.19 11.57 -2.33
N ASN A 83 10.39 12.05 -2.41
CA ASN A 83 10.85 12.82 -3.56
C ASN A 83 12.09 12.17 -4.19
N PRO A 84 11.98 11.54 -5.35
CA PRO A 84 10.77 11.30 -6.14
C PRO A 84 9.80 10.28 -5.49
N PRO A 85 8.49 10.35 -5.78
CA PRO A 85 7.54 9.31 -5.36
C PRO A 85 7.81 8.02 -6.12
N TYR A 86 7.59 6.87 -5.45
CA TYR A 86 7.85 5.56 -6.04
C TYR A 86 6.95 4.47 -5.46
N TRP A 87 6.82 3.38 -6.18
CA TRP A 87 6.28 2.12 -5.72
C TRP A 87 7.44 1.17 -5.41
N ALA A 88 7.33 0.39 -4.33
CA ALA A 88 8.33 -0.60 -3.93
C ALA A 88 7.72 -2.01 -3.92
N PHE A 89 8.49 -2.96 -4.42
CA PHE A 89 8.20 -4.38 -4.50
C PHE A 89 9.42 -5.11 -3.91
N GLU A 90 9.49 -5.16 -2.57
CA GLU A 90 10.71 -5.64 -1.87
C GLU A 90 10.71 -7.15 -1.62
N LYS A 91 9.57 -7.83 -1.87
CA LYS A 91 9.41 -9.29 -1.69
C LYS A 91 9.19 -10.03 -3.00
N GLY A 92 9.85 -9.56 -4.04
CA GLY A 92 9.75 -10.13 -5.36
C GLY A 92 8.63 -9.53 -6.21
N VAL A 93 8.89 -9.49 -7.51
CA VAL A 93 7.93 -9.07 -8.52
C VAL A 93 8.02 -9.97 -9.75
N TYR A 94 6.88 -10.31 -10.29
CA TYR A 94 6.74 -10.96 -11.58
C TYR A 94 5.83 -10.14 -12.46
N LEU A 95 6.37 -9.63 -13.55
CA LEU A 95 5.69 -8.79 -14.52
C LEU A 95 5.49 -9.58 -15.82
N GLU A 96 4.32 -9.51 -16.40
CA GLU A 96 4.05 -10.00 -17.76
C GLU A 96 3.58 -8.84 -18.61
N LYS A 97 4.13 -8.78 -19.82
CA LYS A 97 3.67 -7.88 -20.88
C LYS A 97 2.81 -8.66 -21.86
N PHE A 98 1.66 -8.10 -22.21
CA PHE A 98 0.74 -8.70 -23.19
C PHE A 98 0.78 -7.96 -24.53
N ASP A 99 0.57 -8.74 -25.58
CA ASP A 99 0.28 -8.22 -26.92
C ASP A 99 -1.17 -7.70 -27.01
N SER A 100 -1.59 -7.27 -28.19
CA SER A 100 -2.93 -6.72 -28.43
C SER A 100 -4.07 -7.75 -28.33
N VAL A 101 -3.75 -9.04 -28.35
CA VAL A 101 -4.70 -10.17 -28.28
C VAL A 101 -4.56 -10.97 -26.99
N PHE A 102 -3.92 -10.36 -25.98
CA PHE A 102 -3.76 -10.89 -24.63
C PHE A 102 -2.88 -12.14 -24.50
N ASN A 103 -1.92 -12.34 -25.40
CA ASN A 103 -0.86 -13.32 -25.21
C ASN A 103 0.31 -12.68 -24.46
N VAL A 104 1.01 -13.46 -23.63
CA VAL A 104 2.23 -13.00 -22.95
C VAL A 104 3.32 -12.83 -24.00
N GLU A 105 3.76 -11.59 -24.23
CA GLU A 105 4.85 -11.22 -25.15
C GLU A 105 6.22 -11.36 -24.49
N ALA A 106 6.28 -10.96 -23.22
CA ALA A 106 7.49 -11.04 -22.41
C ALA A 106 7.14 -11.15 -20.92
N SER A 107 8.04 -11.71 -20.15
CA SER A 107 7.97 -11.74 -18.69
C SER A 107 9.26 -11.22 -18.06
N VAL A 108 9.14 -10.63 -16.88
CA VAL A 108 10.25 -10.09 -16.09
C VAL A 108 10.08 -10.57 -14.66
N LYS A 109 11.13 -11.13 -14.08
CA LYS A 109 11.20 -11.51 -12.67
C LYS A 109 12.36 -10.78 -12.02
N ALA A 110 12.18 -10.34 -10.76
CA ALA A 110 13.25 -9.79 -9.92
C ALA A 110 12.91 -10.01 -8.44
N ASP A 111 13.92 -10.06 -7.57
CA ASP A 111 13.71 -10.17 -6.13
C ASP A 111 13.25 -8.84 -5.51
N THR A 112 13.67 -7.73 -6.11
CA THR A 112 13.28 -6.39 -5.67
C THR A 112 13.06 -5.48 -6.88
N ALA A 113 12.04 -4.63 -6.83
CA ALA A 113 11.82 -3.62 -7.86
C ALA A 113 11.29 -2.31 -7.26
N TYR A 114 11.65 -1.22 -7.93
CA TYR A 114 11.11 0.10 -7.68
C TYR A 114 10.58 0.70 -8.98
N TYR A 115 9.41 1.33 -8.90
CA TYR A 115 8.83 2.04 -10.03
C TYR A 115 8.67 3.52 -9.70
N TYR A 116 9.36 4.36 -10.43
CA TYR A 116 9.30 5.82 -10.33
C TYR A 116 8.26 6.34 -11.32
N GLU A 117 7.05 6.60 -10.85
CA GLU A 117 5.89 6.91 -11.68
C GLU A 117 6.10 8.16 -12.54
N LYS A 118 6.64 9.24 -11.97
CA LYS A 118 6.90 10.50 -12.69
C LYS A 118 7.93 10.34 -13.80
N GLN A 119 8.94 9.49 -13.58
CA GLN A 119 9.99 9.21 -14.55
C GLN A 119 9.60 8.08 -15.50
N LYS A 120 8.54 7.33 -15.21
CA LYS A 120 8.18 6.07 -15.89
C LYS A 120 9.37 5.11 -15.98
N LEU A 121 10.13 5.02 -14.89
CA LEU A 121 11.37 4.27 -14.79
C LEU A 121 11.19 3.11 -13.81
N TRP A 122 11.41 1.90 -14.27
CA TRP A 122 11.60 0.73 -13.45
C TRP A 122 13.07 0.54 -13.11
N LYS A 123 13.34 0.22 -11.85
CA LYS A 123 14.62 -0.27 -11.36
C LYS A 123 14.39 -1.65 -10.77
N LEU A 124 14.96 -2.68 -11.39
CA LEU A 124 14.86 -4.07 -10.95
C LEU A 124 16.21 -4.53 -10.42
N MET A 125 16.22 -5.25 -9.32
CA MET A 125 17.45 -5.64 -8.63
C MET A 125 17.37 -7.09 -8.14
N SER A 126 18.51 -7.74 -8.17
CA SER A 126 18.76 -9.11 -7.73
C SER A 126 17.97 -10.15 -8.53
N ASN A 127 18.71 -11.07 -9.12
CA ASN A 127 18.15 -12.16 -9.91
C ASN A 127 17.15 -11.70 -10.98
N VAL A 128 17.48 -10.61 -11.68
CA VAL A 128 16.65 -10.09 -12.77
C VAL A 128 16.71 -11.05 -13.96
N ASP A 129 15.56 -11.59 -14.33
CA ASP A 129 15.38 -12.53 -15.43
C ASP A 129 14.26 -12.04 -16.36
N ILE A 130 14.60 -11.77 -17.61
CA ILE A 130 13.64 -11.37 -18.65
C ILE A 130 13.58 -12.47 -19.69
N GLN A 131 12.38 -12.86 -20.04
CA GLN A 131 12.15 -13.84 -21.11
C GLN A 131 11.13 -13.31 -22.11
N ASN A 132 11.31 -13.64 -23.38
CA ASN A 132 10.37 -13.32 -24.43
C ASN A 132 9.89 -14.57 -25.18
N LEU A 133 8.87 -14.40 -26.03
CA LEU A 133 8.30 -15.51 -26.83
C LEU A 133 9.28 -16.12 -27.82
N LYS A 134 10.39 -15.45 -28.18
CA LYS A 134 11.40 -15.94 -29.11
C LYS A 134 12.39 -16.90 -28.46
N GLY A 135 12.26 -17.16 -27.15
CA GLY A 135 13.18 -17.97 -26.37
C GLY A 135 14.47 -17.23 -26.02
N GLU A 136 14.48 -15.91 -26.15
CA GLU A 136 15.58 -15.08 -25.66
C GLU A 136 15.42 -14.84 -24.16
N ARG A 137 16.52 -14.99 -23.42
CA ARG A 137 16.59 -14.77 -21.99
C ARG A 137 17.67 -13.77 -21.66
N PHE A 138 17.36 -12.84 -20.78
CA PHE A 138 18.27 -11.80 -20.32
C PHE A 138 18.39 -11.86 -18.80
N GLU A 139 19.59 -12.04 -18.29
CA GLU A 139 19.89 -12.18 -16.87
C GLU A 139 20.88 -11.11 -16.43
N THR A 140 20.62 -10.46 -15.28
CA THR A 140 21.50 -9.47 -14.65
C THR A 140 21.11 -9.27 -13.18
N ASP A 141 21.98 -8.61 -12.39
CA ASP A 141 21.66 -8.24 -11.00
C ASP A 141 21.06 -6.85 -10.86
N LEU A 142 21.13 -6.02 -11.87
CA LEU A 142 20.53 -4.69 -11.89
C LEU A 142 20.07 -4.34 -13.31
N LEU A 143 18.85 -3.83 -13.41
CA LEU A 143 18.29 -3.43 -14.69
C LEU A 143 17.44 -2.17 -14.51
N TYR A 144 17.59 -1.26 -15.44
CA TYR A 144 16.73 -0.11 -15.60
C TYR A 144 15.90 -0.23 -16.87
N TRP A 145 14.60 -0.02 -16.77
CA TRP A 145 13.68 0.06 -17.90
C TRP A 145 13.03 1.44 -17.94
N ASP A 146 13.49 2.28 -18.85
CA ASP A 146 12.97 3.61 -19.11
C ASP A 146 11.85 3.52 -20.17
N GLN A 147 10.61 3.63 -19.71
CA GLN A 147 9.44 3.53 -20.59
C GLN A 147 9.30 4.75 -21.51
N ASN A 148 9.79 5.93 -21.11
CA ASN A 148 9.74 7.12 -21.95
C ASN A 148 10.72 7.01 -23.13
N LYS A 149 11.92 6.47 -22.88
CA LYS A 149 12.93 6.27 -23.90
C LYS A 149 12.80 4.95 -24.65
N HIS A 150 11.91 4.06 -24.19
CA HIS A 150 11.78 2.68 -24.69
C HIS A 150 13.12 1.92 -24.67
N THR A 151 13.94 2.15 -23.63
CA THR A 151 15.26 1.54 -23.48
C THR A 151 15.37 0.74 -22.21
N ILE A 152 16.11 -0.36 -22.30
CA ILE A 152 16.55 -1.17 -21.18
C ILE A 152 18.06 -1.06 -21.11
N TYR A 153 18.62 -0.82 -19.92
CA TYR A 153 20.05 -0.72 -19.71
C TYR A 153 20.46 -1.24 -18.33
N SER A 154 21.71 -1.64 -18.23
CA SER A 154 22.34 -2.10 -16.99
C SER A 154 23.80 -1.65 -17.00
N ASP A 155 24.34 -1.35 -15.80
CA ASP A 155 25.75 -1.12 -15.56
C ASP A 155 26.44 -2.32 -14.89
N GLN A 156 25.74 -3.45 -14.81
CA GLN A 156 26.22 -4.70 -14.23
C GLN A 156 26.56 -5.73 -15.32
N PHE A 157 27.02 -6.90 -14.88
CA PHE A 157 27.21 -8.04 -15.76
C PHE A 157 25.87 -8.47 -16.36
N ILE A 158 25.86 -8.71 -17.66
CA ILE A 158 24.70 -9.11 -18.45
C ILE A 158 25.00 -10.45 -19.13
N ARG A 159 24.03 -11.36 -19.06
CA ARG A 159 23.99 -12.58 -19.84
C ARG A 159 22.74 -12.58 -20.72
N ILE A 160 22.92 -12.68 -22.02
CA ILE A 160 21.84 -12.82 -23.00
C ILE A 160 21.96 -14.20 -23.61
N GLU A 161 20.94 -15.01 -23.40
CA GLU A 161 20.83 -16.33 -24.02
C GLU A 161 19.83 -16.27 -25.17
N GLN A 162 20.28 -16.64 -26.36
CA GLN A 162 19.47 -16.77 -27.56
C GLN A 162 19.50 -18.24 -28.02
N PRO A 163 18.56 -18.69 -28.85
CA PRO A 163 18.50 -20.10 -29.26
C PRO A 163 19.78 -20.63 -29.92
N ASP A 164 20.59 -19.77 -30.52
CA ASP A 164 21.80 -20.11 -31.26
C ASP A 164 23.12 -19.64 -30.62
N ARG A 165 23.05 -18.80 -29.58
CA ARG A 165 24.25 -18.20 -28.96
C ARG A 165 23.99 -17.63 -27.56
N ILE A 166 25.10 -17.46 -26.82
CA ILE A 166 25.13 -16.75 -25.57
C ILE A 166 26.04 -15.53 -25.72
N ILE A 167 25.56 -14.38 -25.30
CA ILE A 167 26.30 -13.12 -25.27
C ILE A 167 26.45 -12.71 -23.82
N THR A 168 27.65 -12.33 -23.41
CA THR A 168 27.92 -11.78 -22.07
C THR A 168 28.69 -10.48 -22.21
N GLY A 169 28.47 -9.58 -21.23
CA GLY A 169 29.16 -8.31 -21.21
C GLY A 169 28.95 -7.56 -19.91
N HIS A 170 29.58 -6.41 -19.81
CA HIS A 170 29.29 -5.41 -18.79
C HIS A 170 28.74 -4.17 -19.50
N GLY A 171 27.71 -3.55 -18.91
CA GLY A 171 27.12 -2.31 -19.40
C GLY A 171 27.90 -1.08 -18.96
#